data_d640e522a379906e91e6cac46c7cbc09
#
_entry.id   d640e522a379906e91e6cac46c7cbc09
#
_cell.length_a   1.000
_cell.length_b   1.000
_cell.length_c   1.000
_cell.angle_alpha   90.00
_cell.angle_beta   90.00
_cell.angle_gamma   90.00
#
_symmetry.space_group_name_H-M   'P 1'
#
loop_
_entity.id
_entity.type
_entity.pdbx_description
1 polymer ?
#
loop_
_entity_poly.entity_id
_entity_poly.type
_entity_poly.pdbx_seq_one_letter_code
_entity_poly.pdbx_strand_id
1 'polypeptide(L)'
;MSGKGGVGKSSVTSLVAVELARQGYKTGILDADITGSSIPKMFGLRTKPETTEFGLLPVESRMGIKVISINLLLENEEDPVIWRGPLLTGTVKQFWTDVVWDVLDYLVVDLPPGTGDVPLTVMQSLPVDGLIVVTSPQELAVMIVKKAVKMAEILKVPLLGLVENMSYVQCPNCKTTIDLFGPGRGEKEAREAGLAFLGRLPVDPEFATLCDRGEIEKYPGFSTLDLSAVLEKLG
;
A
#
# COMPACT_ATOMS: atom_id res chain seq x y z
N MET A 1 -0.77 -0.10 -6.10
CA MET A 1 -0.35 -1.05 -7.16
C MET A 1 1.00 -0.65 -7.74
N SER A 2 1.85 -1.56 -8.17
CA SER A 2 3.10 -1.24 -8.88
C SER A 2 3.42 -2.35 -9.87
N GLY A 3 4.12 -2.04 -10.93
CA GLY A 3 4.53 -3.06 -11.89
C GLY A 3 5.90 -3.70 -11.60
N LYS A 4 6.62 -3.28 -10.57
CA LYS A 4 7.94 -3.81 -10.16
C LYS A 4 7.97 -3.97 -8.64
N GLY A 5 8.67 -5.01 -8.16
CA GLY A 5 8.99 -5.16 -6.75
C GLY A 5 9.98 -4.08 -6.26
N GLY A 6 9.94 -3.76 -4.97
CA GLY A 6 10.92 -2.87 -4.34
C GLY A 6 10.69 -1.37 -4.53
N VAL A 7 9.54 -0.93 -5.07
CA VAL A 7 9.20 0.51 -5.18
C VAL A 7 8.55 1.07 -3.90
N GLY A 8 8.39 0.27 -2.85
CA GLY A 8 7.83 0.68 -1.57
C GLY A 8 6.30 0.81 -1.56
N LYS A 9 5.58 -0.09 -2.24
CA LYS A 9 4.11 -0.12 -2.19
C LYS A 9 3.58 -0.20 -0.77
N SER A 10 4.05 -1.19 0.00
CA SER A 10 3.61 -1.40 1.39
C SER A 10 3.89 -0.19 2.28
N SER A 11 5.00 0.52 2.03
CA SER A 11 5.29 1.79 2.70
C SER A 11 4.25 2.86 2.36
N VAL A 12 3.91 3.00 1.08
CA VAL A 12 2.88 3.96 0.64
C VAL A 12 1.50 3.54 1.15
N THR A 13 1.15 2.25 1.09
CA THR A 13 -0.09 1.69 1.67
C THR A 13 -0.22 2.07 3.14
N SER A 14 0.83 1.83 3.92
CA SER A 14 0.87 2.13 5.35
C SER A 14 0.75 3.64 5.63
N LEU A 15 1.45 4.48 4.86
CA LEU A 15 1.36 5.94 4.98
C LEU A 15 -0.03 6.45 4.66
N VAL A 16 -0.66 5.94 3.59
CA VAL A 16 -2.04 6.31 3.24
C VAL A 16 -2.99 5.95 4.38
N ALA A 17 -2.88 4.73 4.93
CA ALA A 17 -3.74 4.31 6.02
C ALA A 17 -3.54 5.13 7.31
N VAL A 18 -2.28 5.44 7.66
CA VAL A 18 -1.96 6.32 8.80
C VAL A 18 -2.51 7.72 8.60
N GLU A 19 -2.39 8.28 7.40
CA GLU A 19 -2.89 9.61 7.10
C GLU A 19 -4.42 9.68 7.16
N LEU A 20 -5.12 8.68 6.62
CA LEU A 20 -6.58 8.56 6.73
C LEU A 20 -7.03 8.46 8.20
N ALA A 21 -6.34 7.63 9.00
CA ALA A 21 -6.64 7.50 10.44
C ALA A 21 -6.40 8.81 11.20
N ARG A 22 -5.36 9.60 10.86
CA ARG A 22 -5.11 10.93 11.44
C ARG A 22 -6.21 11.92 11.13
N GLN A 23 -6.83 11.81 9.96
CA GLN A 23 -7.98 12.63 9.58
C GLN A 23 -9.28 12.18 10.24
N GLY A 24 -9.25 11.11 11.05
CA GLY A 24 -10.38 10.62 11.83
C GLY A 24 -11.21 9.53 11.13
N TYR A 25 -10.77 9.05 9.96
CA TYR A 25 -11.45 7.96 9.26
C TYR A 25 -11.16 6.60 9.89
N LYS A 26 -12.17 5.75 10.01
CA LYS A 26 -12.04 4.35 10.39
C LYS A 26 -11.38 3.59 9.25
N THR A 27 -10.14 3.17 9.45
CA THR A 27 -9.29 2.63 8.39
C THR A 27 -8.90 1.19 8.65
N GLY A 28 -8.92 0.38 7.59
CA GLY A 28 -8.38 -0.98 7.60
C GLY A 28 -7.27 -1.16 6.57
N ILE A 29 -6.42 -2.15 6.78
CA ILE A 29 -5.41 -2.63 5.82
C ILE A 29 -5.59 -4.12 5.59
N LEU A 30 -5.84 -4.51 4.33
CA LEU A 30 -5.77 -5.88 3.87
C LEU A 30 -4.44 -6.09 3.15
N ASP A 31 -3.54 -6.83 3.78
CA ASP A 31 -2.25 -7.17 3.18
C ASP A 31 -2.40 -8.39 2.26
N ALA A 32 -2.47 -8.12 0.97
CA ALA A 32 -2.57 -9.13 -0.08
C ALA A 32 -1.21 -9.51 -0.69
N ASP A 33 -0.10 -8.91 -0.25
CA ASP A 33 1.26 -9.35 -0.61
C ASP A 33 1.73 -10.50 0.29
N ILE A 34 1.02 -11.64 0.18
CA ILE A 34 1.18 -12.82 1.05
C ILE A 34 2.62 -13.33 1.09
N THR A 35 3.36 -13.21 -0.01
CA THR A 35 4.72 -13.73 -0.12
C THR A 35 5.79 -12.75 0.38
N GLY A 36 5.47 -11.50 0.52
CA GLY A 36 6.37 -10.42 0.92
C GLY A 36 5.77 -9.49 1.97
N SER A 37 4.87 -10.03 2.78
CA SER A 37 4.15 -9.28 3.80
C SER A 37 5.09 -8.52 4.74
N SER A 38 4.93 -7.21 4.82
CA SER A 38 5.72 -6.32 5.67
C SER A 38 4.87 -5.40 6.57
N ILE A 39 3.58 -5.32 6.31
CA ILE A 39 2.64 -4.45 7.02
C ILE A 39 2.65 -4.70 8.54
N PRO A 40 2.49 -5.94 9.06
CA PRO A 40 2.49 -6.17 10.50
C PRO A 40 3.76 -5.67 11.19
N LYS A 41 4.93 -5.88 10.56
CA LYS A 41 6.21 -5.42 11.10
C LYS A 41 6.27 -3.91 11.20
N MET A 42 5.83 -3.17 10.19
CA MET A 42 5.82 -1.69 10.19
C MET A 42 4.95 -1.10 11.30
N PHE A 43 3.85 -1.77 11.65
CA PHE A 43 2.94 -1.37 12.73
C PHE A 43 3.27 -1.99 14.09
N GLY A 44 4.28 -2.88 14.18
CA GLY A 44 4.66 -3.59 15.40
C GLY A 44 3.62 -4.59 15.89
N LEU A 45 2.80 -5.12 14.98
CA LEU A 45 1.77 -6.10 15.29
C LEU A 45 2.36 -7.51 15.36
N ARG A 46 2.14 -8.19 16.46
CA ARG A 46 2.66 -9.56 16.71
C ARG A 46 1.61 -10.52 17.26
N THR A 47 0.46 -10.00 17.64
CA THR A 47 -0.65 -10.82 18.13
C THR A 47 -1.35 -11.51 16.98
N LYS A 48 -1.73 -12.78 17.18
CA LYS A 48 -2.53 -13.49 16.19
C LYS A 48 -3.97 -12.97 16.20
N PRO A 49 -4.61 -12.87 15.02
CA PRO A 49 -6.04 -12.61 14.91
C PRO A 49 -6.86 -13.65 15.68
N GLU A 50 -7.87 -13.21 16.40
CA GLU A 50 -8.77 -14.10 17.13
C GLU A 50 -9.90 -14.59 16.21
N THR A 51 -10.24 -15.88 16.31
CA THR A 51 -11.38 -16.45 15.60
C THR A 51 -12.62 -16.43 16.50
N THR A 52 -13.71 -15.88 16.01
CA THR A 52 -15.01 -15.84 16.70
C THR A 52 -16.07 -16.60 15.89
N GLU A 53 -17.27 -16.72 16.43
CA GLU A 53 -18.43 -17.27 15.70
C GLU A 53 -18.82 -16.42 14.46
N PHE A 54 -18.46 -15.14 14.44
CA PHE A 54 -18.74 -14.21 13.34
C PHE A 54 -17.62 -14.12 12.29
N GLY A 55 -16.47 -14.70 12.57
CA GLY A 55 -15.31 -14.66 11.68
C GLY A 55 -14.01 -14.31 12.39
N LEU A 56 -13.02 -13.92 11.62
CA LEU A 56 -11.68 -13.57 12.07
C LEU A 56 -11.62 -12.09 12.46
N LEU A 57 -11.23 -11.78 13.69
CA LEU A 57 -11.05 -10.39 14.13
C LEU A 57 -9.72 -9.87 13.61
N PRO A 58 -9.68 -8.71 12.90
CA PRO A 58 -8.42 -8.09 12.50
C PRO A 58 -7.66 -7.59 13.74
N VAL A 59 -6.32 -7.51 13.61
CA VAL A 59 -5.50 -6.96 14.69
C VAL A 59 -5.51 -5.43 14.57
N GLU A 60 -5.72 -4.75 15.69
CA GLU A 60 -5.73 -3.29 15.72
C GLU A 60 -4.35 -2.72 16.06
N SER A 61 -3.94 -1.69 15.32
CA SER A 61 -2.77 -0.89 15.61
C SER A 61 -3.01 0.10 16.76
N ARG A 62 -1.99 0.86 17.17
CA ARG A 62 -2.11 1.87 18.24
C ARG A 62 -3.09 2.99 17.90
N MET A 63 -3.25 3.32 16.62
CA MET A 63 -4.22 4.30 16.15
C MET A 63 -5.59 3.70 15.81
N GLY A 64 -5.81 2.40 16.10
CA GLY A 64 -7.06 1.71 15.79
C GLY A 64 -7.21 1.31 14.32
N ILE A 65 -6.12 1.30 13.56
CA ILE A 65 -6.14 0.78 12.17
C ILE A 65 -6.27 -0.74 12.24
N LYS A 66 -7.31 -1.29 11.61
CA LYS A 66 -7.56 -2.73 11.54
C LYS A 66 -6.68 -3.38 10.48
N VAL A 67 -5.89 -4.38 10.86
CA VAL A 67 -4.93 -5.02 9.94
C VAL A 67 -5.15 -6.52 9.89
N ILE A 68 -5.22 -7.06 8.68
CA ILE A 68 -5.12 -8.48 8.41
C ILE A 68 -3.98 -8.77 7.45
N SER A 69 -3.19 -9.77 7.78
CA SER A 69 -2.06 -10.24 6.97
C SER A 69 -1.81 -11.70 7.24
N ILE A 70 -1.30 -12.43 6.26
CA ILE A 70 -0.93 -13.84 6.44
C ILE A 70 0.13 -14.03 7.52
N ASN A 71 1.08 -13.10 7.64
CA ASN A 71 2.14 -13.19 8.65
C ASN A 71 1.62 -13.19 10.09
N LEU A 72 0.44 -12.61 10.33
CA LEU A 72 -0.21 -12.68 11.64
C LEU A 72 -0.82 -14.06 11.94
N LEU A 73 -1.01 -14.90 10.92
CA LEU A 73 -1.59 -16.25 11.05
C LEU A 73 -0.52 -17.35 11.10
N LEU A 74 0.70 -17.05 10.67
CA LEU A 74 1.81 -18.01 10.71
C LEU A 74 2.24 -18.33 12.16
N GLU A 75 2.84 -19.49 12.35
CA GLU A 75 3.44 -19.85 13.65
C GLU A 75 4.70 -19.05 13.92
N ASN A 76 5.54 -18.88 12.88
CA ASN A 76 6.73 -18.04 12.91
C ASN A 76 6.67 -17.04 11.75
N GLU A 77 7.01 -15.78 12.00
CA GLU A 77 7.04 -14.72 10.98
C GLU A 77 8.03 -15.00 9.83
N GLU A 78 9.04 -15.84 10.10
CA GLU A 78 10.10 -16.20 9.15
C GLU A 78 9.72 -17.43 8.29
N ASP A 79 8.58 -18.08 8.56
CA ASP A 79 8.18 -19.23 7.79
C ASP A 79 7.82 -18.82 6.36
N PRO A 80 8.44 -19.45 5.33
CA PRO A 80 8.16 -19.11 3.96
C PRO A 80 6.75 -19.58 3.56
N VAL A 81 5.96 -18.69 3.02
CA VAL A 81 4.66 -19.04 2.43
C VAL A 81 4.87 -19.63 1.04
N ILE A 82 4.93 -20.96 0.96
CA ILE A 82 5.13 -21.69 -0.29
C ILE A 82 3.76 -22.08 -0.89
N TRP A 83 2.92 -21.08 -1.14
CA TRP A 83 1.60 -21.31 -1.72
C TRP A 83 1.57 -20.98 -3.22
N ARG A 84 0.76 -21.74 -3.96
CA ARG A 84 0.55 -21.50 -5.39
C ARG A 84 -0.66 -20.59 -5.62
N GLY A 85 -0.74 -19.99 -6.79
CA GLY A 85 -1.73 -18.99 -7.17
C GLY A 85 -3.17 -19.20 -6.64
N PRO A 86 -3.81 -20.39 -6.82
CA PRO A 86 -5.17 -20.60 -6.32
C PRO A 86 -5.34 -20.47 -4.81
N LEU A 87 -4.33 -20.88 -4.01
CA LEU A 87 -4.37 -20.71 -2.56
C LEU A 87 -4.22 -19.24 -2.16
N LEU A 88 -3.27 -18.53 -2.80
CA LEU A 88 -3.06 -17.10 -2.56
C LEU A 88 -4.33 -16.29 -2.84
N THR A 89 -4.95 -16.53 -3.99
CA THR A 89 -6.17 -15.83 -4.38
C THR A 89 -7.36 -16.20 -3.50
N GLY A 90 -7.45 -17.45 -3.06
CA GLY A 90 -8.45 -17.92 -2.09
C GLY A 90 -8.32 -17.21 -0.75
N THR A 91 -7.09 -17.11 -0.22
CA THR A 91 -6.82 -16.42 1.06
C THR A 91 -7.17 -14.95 1.01
N VAL A 92 -6.84 -14.24 -0.06
CA VAL A 92 -7.20 -12.82 -0.20
C VAL A 92 -8.72 -12.63 -0.21
N LYS A 93 -9.47 -13.53 -0.86
CA LYS A 93 -10.93 -13.52 -0.82
C LYS A 93 -11.46 -13.75 0.60
N GLN A 94 -10.89 -14.74 1.31
CA GLN A 94 -11.25 -15.01 2.70
C GLN A 94 -10.93 -13.82 3.62
N PHE A 95 -9.83 -13.12 3.41
CA PHE A 95 -9.54 -11.89 4.16
C PHE A 95 -10.57 -10.78 3.91
N TRP A 96 -11.21 -10.78 2.77
CA TRP A 96 -12.33 -9.88 2.50
C TRP A 96 -13.64 -10.37 3.12
N THR A 97 -13.99 -11.66 2.99
CA THR A 97 -15.30 -12.20 3.37
C THR A 97 -15.42 -12.65 4.82
N ASP A 98 -14.33 -13.20 5.38
CA ASP A 98 -14.37 -13.90 6.67
C ASP A 98 -13.78 -13.07 7.82
N VAL A 99 -13.18 -11.90 7.51
CA VAL A 99 -12.70 -10.95 8.51
C VAL A 99 -13.83 -10.01 8.91
N VAL A 100 -14.01 -9.83 10.23
CA VAL A 100 -15.01 -8.91 10.81
C VAL A 100 -14.45 -7.49 10.77
N TRP A 101 -14.61 -6.83 9.61
CA TRP A 101 -14.14 -5.45 9.41
C TRP A 101 -14.96 -4.41 10.16
N ASP A 102 -16.19 -4.74 10.58
CA ASP A 102 -17.20 -3.79 11.08
C ASP A 102 -17.43 -2.63 10.08
N VAL A 103 -17.73 -1.44 10.62
CA VAL A 103 -17.90 -0.24 9.79
C VAL A 103 -16.54 0.42 9.61
N LEU A 104 -16.02 0.39 8.39
CA LEU A 104 -14.85 1.15 7.95
C LEU A 104 -15.27 2.25 6.98
N ASP A 105 -14.56 3.38 7.01
CA ASP A 105 -14.65 4.40 5.97
C ASP A 105 -13.76 4.02 4.77
N TYR A 106 -12.59 3.46 5.06
CA TYR A 106 -11.63 3.04 4.02
C TYR A 106 -10.96 1.70 4.37
N LEU A 107 -10.88 0.82 3.37
CA LEU A 107 -10.04 -0.38 3.40
C LEU A 107 -8.93 -0.24 2.35
N VAL A 108 -7.70 -0.09 2.80
CA VAL A 108 -6.53 0.02 1.93
C VAL A 108 -5.95 -1.36 1.68
N VAL A 109 -5.82 -1.76 0.41
CA VAL A 109 -5.33 -3.09 0.05
C VAL A 109 -3.89 -3.00 -0.47
N ASP A 110 -2.95 -3.66 0.22
CA ASP A 110 -1.58 -3.81 -0.28
C ASP A 110 -1.47 -4.99 -1.23
N LEU A 111 -1.14 -4.71 -2.49
CA LEU A 111 -1.06 -5.70 -3.56
C LEU A 111 0.37 -6.21 -3.74
N PRO A 112 0.59 -7.48 -4.11
CA PRO A 112 1.91 -7.93 -4.55
C PRO A 112 2.36 -7.19 -5.81
N PRO A 113 3.67 -7.22 -6.12
CA PRO A 113 4.19 -6.56 -7.32
C PRO A 113 3.69 -7.22 -8.61
N GLY A 114 3.57 -6.40 -9.65
CA GLY A 114 3.21 -6.87 -10.98
C GLY A 114 1.71 -6.88 -11.26
N THR A 115 1.36 -7.60 -12.31
CA THR A 115 0.00 -7.74 -12.85
C THR A 115 -0.45 -9.21 -12.84
N GLY A 116 0.01 -9.96 -11.84
CA GLY A 116 -0.27 -11.40 -11.70
C GLY A 116 -1.67 -11.70 -11.14
N ASP A 117 -1.86 -12.97 -10.73
CA ASP A 117 -3.18 -13.50 -10.33
C ASP A 117 -3.78 -12.80 -9.12
N VAL A 118 -2.99 -12.44 -8.11
CA VAL A 118 -3.51 -11.79 -6.90
C VAL A 118 -4.04 -10.38 -7.17
N PRO A 119 -3.29 -9.45 -7.81
CA PRO A 119 -3.85 -8.16 -8.24
C PRO A 119 -5.12 -8.30 -9.09
N LEU A 120 -5.14 -9.23 -10.05
CA LEU A 120 -6.33 -9.49 -10.87
C LEU A 120 -7.51 -9.95 -10.02
N THR A 121 -7.27 -10.89 -9.09
CA THR A 121 -8.32 -11.42 -8.19
C THR A 121 -8.90 -10.32 -7.31
N VAL A 122 -8.06 -9.47 -6.72
CA VAL A 122 -8.53 -8.32 -5.92
C VAL A 122 -9.44 -7.45 -6.76
N MET A 123 -8.99 -7.01 -7.93
CA MET A 123 -9.76 -6.10 -8.79
C MET A 123 -11.03 -6.70 -9.39
N GLN A 124 -11.12 -8.03 -9.48
CA GLN A 124 -12.30 -8.73 -10.02
C GLN A 124 -13.28 -9.20 -8.96
N SER A 125 -12.80 -9.40 -7.73
CA SER A 125 -13.58 -10.08 -6.68
C SER A 125 -13.94 -9.17 -5.50
N LEU A 126 -13.18 -8.09 -5.29
CA LEU A 126 -13.48 -7.09 -4.27
C LEU A 126 -14.12 -5.85 -4.93
N PRO A 127 -15.00 -5.13 -4.24
CA PRO A 127 -15.56 -3.86 -4.71
C PRO A 127 -14.51 -2.75 -4.61
N VAL A 128 -13.53 -2.74 -5.51
CA VAL A 128 -12.43 -1.77 -5.51
C VAL A 128 -12.90 -0.45 -6.10
N ASP A 129 -12.96 0.59 -5.29
CA ASP A 129 -13.38 1.95 -5.70
C ASP A 129 -12.28 2.67 -6.48
N GLY A 130 -11.01 2.29 -6.29
CA GLY A 130 -9.93 2.84 -7.09
C GLY A 130 -8.54 2.34 -6.76
N LEU A 131 -7.59 2.69 -7.62
CA LEU A 131 -6.19 2.27 -7.54
C LEU A 131 -5.26 3.47 -7.44
N ILE A 132 -4.31 3.42 -6.50
CA ILE A 132 -3.13 4.29 -6.47
C ILE A 132 -1.96 3.54 -7.10
N VAL A 133 -1.30 4.16 -8.06
CA VAL A 133 -0.09 3.62 -8.70
C VAL A 133 1.13 4.13 -7.96
N VAL A 134 2.02 3.23 -7.55
CA VAL A 134 3.29 3.58 -6.91
C VAL A 134 4.44 3.26 -7.87
N THR A 135 5.28 4.23 -8.11
CA THR A 135 6.44 4.15 -9.00
C THR A 135 7.71 4.66 -8.31
N SER A 136 8.83 4.57 -8.99
CA SER A 136 10.13 5.16 -8.58
C SER A 136 10.73 5.91 -9.77
N PRO A 137 11.72 6.81 -9.60
CA PRO A 137 12.24 7.67 -10.67
C PRO A 137 12.97 6.94 -11.81
N GLN A 138 13.16 5.62 -11.73
CA GLN A 138 13.89 4.84 -12.73
C GLN A 138 13.14 4.76 -14.07
N GLU A 139 13.85 4.76 -15.19
CA GLU A 139 13.27 4.75 -16.56
C GLU A 139 12.29 3.61 -16.85
N LEU A 140 12.51 2.44 -16.26
CA LEU A 140 11.59 1.30 -16.40
C LEU A 140 10.21 1.54 -15.79
N ALA A 141 10.07 2.56 -14.94
CA ALA A 141 8.81 2.90 -14.29
C ALA A 141 7.73 3.36 -15.29
N VAL A 142 8.09 4.06 -16.36
CA VAL A 142 7.16 4.54 -17.42
C VAL A 142 6.34 3.39 -18.02
N MET A 143 7.04 2.31 -18.41
CA MET A 143 6.36 1.14 -18.99
C MET A 143 5.43 0.46 -18.00
N ILE A 144 5.78 0.51 -16.73
CA ILE A 144 5.06 -0.07 -15.61
C ILE A 144 3.76 0.70 -15.34
N VAL A 145 3.84 2.03 -15.31
CA VAL A 145 2.66 2.90 -15.17
C VAL A 145 1.68 2.63 -16.33
N LYS A 146 2.17 2.58 -17.58
CA LYS A 146 1.32 2.28 -18.73
C LYS A 146 0.64 0.91 -18.66
N LYS A 147 1.32 -0.12 -18.13
CA LYS A 147 0.70 -1.44 -17.89
C LYS A 147 -0.37 -1.38 -16.82
N ALA A 148 -0.12 -0.66 -15.72
CA ALA A 148 -1.09 -0.48 -14.65
C ALA A 148 -2.35 0.26 -15.14
N VAL A 149 -2.16 1.34 -15.92
CA VAL A 149 -3.26 2.09 -16.56
C VAL A 149 -4.08 1.18 -17.45
N LYS A 150 -3.44 0.45 -18.36
CA LYS A 150 -4.14 -0.44 -19.28
C LYS A 150 -4.90 -1.57 -18.56
N MET A 151 -4.34 -2.09 -17.47
CA MET A 151 -5.03 -3.12 -16.68
C MET A 151 -6.25 -2.54 -15.96
N ALA A 152 -6.13 -1.36 -15.35
CA ALA A 152 -7.23 -0.68 -14.70
C ALA A 152 -8.37 -0.35 -15.69
N GLU A 153 -8.04 0.09 -16.90
CA GLU A 153 -9.00 0.32 -17.98
C GLU A 153 -9.76 -0.96 -18.38
N ILE A 154 -9.03 -2.08 -18.59
CA ILE A 154 -9.62 -3.37 -18.94
C ILE A 154 -10.58 -3.86 -17.85
N LEU A 155 -10.21 -3.68 -16.58
CA LEU A 155 -10.98 -4.11 -15.42
C LEU A 155 -12.02 -3.07 -14.96
N LYS A 156 -12.04 -1.91 -15.60
CA LYS A 156 -12.94 -0.77 -15.27
C LYS A 156 -12.81 -0.31 -13.82
N VAL A 157 -11.59 -0.37 -13.26
CA VAL A 157 -11.30 0.15 -11.92
C VAL A 157 -10.71 1.55 -12.06
N PRO A 158 -11.28 2.57 -11.38
CA PRO A 158 -10.78 3.94 -11.46
C PRO A 158 -9.33 4.06 -11.00
N LEU A 159 -8.55 4.89 -11.68
CA LEU A 159 -7.21 5.30 -11.21
C LEU A 159 -7.34 6.61 -10.44
N LEU A 160 -6.98 6.58 -9.15
CA LEU A 160 -7.07 7.71 -8.25
C LEU A 160 -5.88 8.66 -8.42
N GLY A 161 -4.69 8.09 -8.60
CA GLY A 161 -3.50 8.89 -8.82
C GLY A 161 -2.20 8.09 -8.83
N LEU A 162 -1.07 8.81 -8.92
CA LEU A 162 0.28 8.27 -8.96
C LEU A 162 1.14 8.89 -7.86
N VAL A 163 1.88 8.04 -7.15
CA VAL A 163 2.91 8.43 -6.16
C VAL A 163 4.27 8.02 -6.70
N GLU A 164 5.22 8.96 -6.75
CA GLU A 164 6.63 8.67 -7.02
C GLU A 164 7.39 8.53 -5.71
N ASN A 165 7.68 7.29 -5.33
CA ASN A 165 8.41 6.97 -4.10
C ASN A 165 9.92 6.84 -4.35
N MET A 166 10.72 7.03 -3.29
CA MET A 166 12.20 7.01 -3.36
C MET A 166 12.74 8.02 -4.36
N SER A 167 12.08 9.16 -4.48
CA SER A 167 12.31 10.13 -5.54
C SER A 167 13.57 10.96 -5.32
N TYR A 168 13.91 11.23 -4.08
CA TYR A 168 15.06 12.06 -3.72
C TYR A 168 15.53 11.76 -2.28
N VAL A 169 16.70 12.29 -1.93
CA VAL A 169 17.19 12.35 -0.54
C VAL A 169 17.32 13.81 -0.16
N GLN A 170 16.99 14.13 1.07
CA GLN A 170 17.23 15.45 1.63
C GLN A 170 18.52 15.43 2.46
N CYS A 171 19.48 16.29 2.13
CA CYS A 171 20.72 16.41 2.91
C CYS A 171 20.41 16.76 4.37
N PRO A 172 20.85 15.98 5.36
CA PRO A 172 20.53 16.25 6.77
C PRO A 172 21.09 17.58 7.26
N ASN A 173 22.21 18.06 6.70
CA ASN A 173 22.90 19.28 7.13
C ASN A 173 22.32 20.55 6.50
N CYS A 174 22.23 20.57 5.15
CA CYS A 174 21.84 21.80 4.43
C CYS A 174 20.45 21.74 3.80
N LYS A 175 19.71 20.61 3.98
CA LYS A 175 18.36 20.38 3.44
C LYS A 175 18.26 20.45 1.91
N THR A 176 19.39 20.49 1.20
CA THR A 176 19.40 20.40 -0.27
C THR A 176 18.83 19.07 -0.73
N THR A 177 17.94 19.12 -1.72
CA THR A 177 17.38 17.92 -2.37
C THR A 177 18.39 17.34 -3.34
N ILE A 178 18.60 16.01 -3.26
CA ILE A 178 19.51 15.25 -4.12
C ILE A 178 18.68 14.20 -4.85
N ASP A 179 18.53 14.34 -6.15
CA ASP A 179 17.82 13.37 -7.02
C ASP A 179 18.74 12.18 -7.34
N LEU A 180 18.68 11.11 -6.54
CA LEU A 180 19.57 9.94 -6.64
C LEU A 180 19.51 9.24 -8.00
N PHE A 181 18.36 9.23 -8.63
CA PHE A 181 18.10 8.55 -9.90
C PHE A 181 17.80 9.52 -11.04
N GLY A 182 18.29 10.76 -10.93
CA GLY A 182 17.98 11.85 -11.83
C GLY A 182 16.65 12.54 -11.51
N PRO A 183 16.25 13.55 -12.30
CA PRO A 183 15.04 14.30 -12.05
C PRO A 183 13.81 13.39 -12.05
N GLY A 184 12.93 13.59 -11.07
CA GLY A 184 11.69 12.83 -10.97
C GLY A 184 10.85 12.94 -12.24
N ARG A 185 10.24 11.84 -12.64
CA ARG A 185 9.42 11.74 -13.87
C ARG A 185 7.95 11.53 -13.56
N GLY A 186 7.60 11.22 -12.31
CA GLY A 186 6.25 10.82 -11.91
C GLY A 186 5.19 11.85 -12.25
N GLU A 187 5.47 13.14 -12.06
CA GLU A 187 4.51 14.19 -12.41
C GLU A 187 4.24 14.25 -13.92
N LYS A 188 5.29 14.12 -14.74
CA LYS A 188 5.14 14.06 -16.19
C LYS A 188 4.36 12.83 -16.62
N GLU A 189 4.67 11.68 -16.05
CA GLU A 189 4.01 10.40 -16.34
C GLU A 189 2.54 10.42 -15.91
N ALA A 190 2.23 10.98 -14.75
CA ALA A 190 0.86 11.17 -14.30
C ALA A 190 0.07 12.05 -15.28
N ARG A 191 0.64 13.17 -15.71
CA ARG A 191 0.03 14.09 -16.68
C ARG A 191 -0.23 13.41 -18.03
N GLU A 192 0.76 12.65 -18.55
CA GLU A 192 0.63 11.91 -19.82
C GLU A 192 -0.42 10.79 -19.73
N ALA A 193 -0.62 10.22 -18.54
CA ALA A 193 -1.61 9.19 -18.28
C ALA A 193 -2.98 9.74 -17.84
N GLY A 194 -3.15 11.06 -17.72
CA GLY A 194 -4.39 11.68 -17.25
C GLY A 194 -4.69 11.42 -15.76
N LEU A 195 -3.64 11.16 -14.96
CA LEU A 195 -3.76 10.84 -13.53
C LEU A 195 -3.42 12.05 -12.65
N ALA A 196 -4.03 12.10 -11.46
CA ALA A 196 -3.57 13.00 -10.41
C ALA A 196 -2.15 12.59 -9.96
N PHE A 197 -1.25 13.56 -9.80
CA PHE A 197 0.04 13.33 -9.18
C PHE A 197 -0.09 13.60 -7.68
N LEU A 198 0.03 12.54 -6.87
CA LEU A 198 -0.22 12.60 -5.42
C LEU A 198 1.03 13.00 -4.62
N GLY A 199 2.20 13.03 -5.26
CA GLY A 199 3.41 13.53 -4.65
C GLY A 199 4.67 12.72 -4.93
N ARG A 200 5.80 13.32 -4.50
CA ARG A 200 7.15 12.73 -4.49
C ARG A 200 7.55 12.45 -3.06
N LEU A 201 7.86 11.19 -2.76
CA LEU A 201 8.30 10.77 -1.44
C LEU A 201 9.83 10.56 -1.43
N PRO A 202 10.53 11.05 -0.41
CA PRO A 202 11.97 10.85 -0.28
C PRO A 202 12.35 9.45 0.16
N VAL A 203 13.63 9.11 0.03
CA VAL A 203 14.27 8.10 0.87
C VAL A 203 14.57 8.76 2.20
N ASP A 204 13.87 8.34 3.24
CA ASP A 204 13.99 8.91 4.59
C ASP A 204 14.48 7.86 5.59
N PRO A 205 15.69 8.02 6.16
CA PRO A 205 16.22 7.11 7.18
C PRO A 205 15.38 7.05 8.46
N GLU A 206 14.71 8.13 8.84
CA GLU A 206 13.83 8.17 10.01
C GLU A 206 12.60 7.28 9.77
N PHE A 207 11.97 7.42 8.60
CA PHE A 207 10.87 6.55 8.19
C PHE A 207 11.26 5.08 8.23
N ALA A 208 12.41 4.73 7.63
CA ALA A 208 12.91 3.35 7.63
C ALA A 208 13.13 2.83 9.06
N THR A 209 13.75 3.63 9.93
CA THR A 209 14.01 3.28 11.33
C THR A 209 12.70 3.03 12.10
N LEU A 210 11.69 3.86 11.91
CA LEU A 210 10.39 3.69 12.55
C LEU A 210 9.66 2.45 12.05
N CYS A 211 9.72 2.17 10.75
CA CYS A 211 9.19 0.93 10.17
C CYS A 211 9.85 -0.32 10.78
N ASP A 212 11.19 -0.33 10.91
CA ASP A 212 11.93 -1.45 11.50
C ASP A 212 11.59 -1.68 12.98
N ARG A 213 11.26 -0.59 13.71
CA ARG A 213 10.84 -0.65 15.12
C ARG A 213 9.35 -0.97 15.30
N GLY A 214 8.56 -1.05 14.23
CA GLY A 214 7.11 -1.23 14.32
C GLY A 214 6.39 0.01 14.86
N GLU A 215 6.90 1.18 14.51
CA GLU A 215 6.44 2.47 15.04
C GLU A 215 6.07 3.46 13.92
N ILE A 216 5.66 2.96 12.76
CA ILE A 216 5.33 3.79 11.58
C ILE A 216 4.32 4.90 11.90
N GLU A 217 3.40 4.66 12.83
CA GLU A 217 2.38 5.62 13.26
C GLU A 217 2.96 6.87 13.95
N LYS A 218 4.21 6.81 14.42
CA LYS A 218 4.92 7.97 14.98
C LYS A 218 5.53 8.86 13.89
N TYR A 219 5.69 8.34 12.67
CA TYR A 219 6.24 9.13 11.58
C TYR A 219 5.27 10.26 11.21
N PRO A 220 5.73 11.53 11.15
CA PRO A 220 4.82 12.67 10.96
C PRO A 220 4.12 12.71 9.59
N GLY A 221 4.51 11.83 8.67
CA GLY A 221 4.04 11.82 7.30
C GLY A 221 4.92 12.65 6.37
N PHE A 222 4.67 12.52 5.08
CA PHE A 222 5.33 13.34 4.08
C PHE A 222 4.41 14.49 3.68
N SER A 223 4.83 15.74 3.91
CA SER A 223 4.09 16.93 3.48
C SER A 223 3.86 17.01 1.96
N THR A 224 4.58 16.19 1.21
CA THR A 224 4.47 16.09 -0.25
C THR A 224 3.44 15.06 -0.71
N LEU A 225 2.85 14.28 0.20
CA LEU A 225 1.78 13.32 -0.11
C LEU A 225 0.42 14.03 0.06
N ASP A 226 -0.25 14.26 -1.04
CA ASP A 226 -1.57 14.89 -1.08
C ASP A 226 -2.64 13.86 -1.45
N LEU A 227 -3.50 13.54 -0.50
CA LEU A 227 -4.63 12.61 -0.67
C LEU A 227 -5.95 13.33 -1.01
N SER A 228 -5.99 14.66 -1.08
CA SER A 228 -7.22 15.41 -1.34
C SER A 228 -7.91 14.96 -2.64
N ALA A 229 -7.13 14.82 -3.72
CA ALA A 229 -7.63 14.33 -5.00
C ALA A 229 -8.16 12.88 -4.96
N VAL A 230 -7.67 12.07 -4.01
CA VAL A 230 -8.17 10.70 -3.78
C VAL A 230 -9.51 10.75 -3.06
N LEU A 231 -9.59 11.54 -1.99
CA LEU A 231 -10.79 11.69 -1.18
C LEU A 231 -11.94 12.31 -1.99
N GLU A 232 -11.67 13.34 -2.81
CA GLU A 232 -12.66 13.94 -3.71
C GLU A 232 -13.26 12.95 -4.72
N LYS A 233 -12.47 11.97 -5.17
CA LYS A 233 -12.98 10.96 -6.11
C LYS A 233 -13.77 9.84 -5.45
N LEU A 234 -13.57 9.62 -4.16
CA LEU A 234 -14.17 8.53 -3.39
C LEU A 234 -15.41 9.01 -2.57
N GLY A 235 -15.49 10.29 -2.26
CA GLY A 235 -16.61 10.91 -1.50
C GLY A 235 -17.69 11.41 -2.37
#